data_5f235054671d2647b8a6a2b67e216270
#
_entry.id   5f235054671d2647b8a6a2b67e216270
#
_cell.length_a   1.000
_cell.length_b   1.000
_cell.length_c   1.000
_cell.angle_alpha   90.00
_cell.angle_beta   90.00
_cell.angle_gamma   90.00
#
_symmetry.space_group_name_H-M   'P 1'
#
loop_
_entity.id
_entity.type
_entity.pdbx_description
1 polymer ?
#
loop_
_entity_poly.entity_id
_entity_poly.type
_entity_poly.pdbx_seq_one_letter_code
_entity_poly.pdbx_strand_id
1 'polypeptide(L)'
;MEKIGIFYGSTTGRTQEIVEAIAEKLGNCELFDVANAQKDDIAKFNNLILASSTYGDGDLQSDWEDFAANLSADDFSGKIVAIVGLGDQDGYSDSFCDCIGLLADLAQNATIVGRTKNEGYDFAESKGLRDGEFLGLAIDDDNQSDLTAERVEKWVEVVKGEFK
;
A
#
# COMPACT_ATOMS: atom_id res chain seq x y z
N MET A 1 -17.39 1.41 -11.18
CA MET A 1 -16.25 0.81 -10.44
C MET A 1 -16.79 -0.11 -9.36
N GLU A 2 -16.29 -1.33 -9.32
CA GLU A 2 -16.66 -2.28 -8.28
C GLU A 2 -16.12 -1.84 -6.92
N LYS A 3 -16.74 -2.29 -5.86
CA LYS A 3 -16.35 -1.94 -4.48
C LYS A 3 -14.89 -2.31 -4.23
N ILE A 4 -14.19 -1.46 -3.49
CA ILE A 4 -12.78 -1.62 -3.17
C ILE A 4 -12.63 -2.02 -1.70
N GLY A 5 -11.92 -3.11 -1.43
CA GLY A 5 -11.52 -3.48 -0.08
C GLY A 5 -10.15 -2.88 0.23
N ILE A 6 -10.07 -2.09 1.30
CA ILE A 6 -8.81 -1.50 1.75
C ILE A 6 -8.35 -2.23 3.00
N PHE A 7 -7.21 -2.91 2.91
CA PHE A 7 -6.63 -3.68 4.01
C PHE A 7 -5.37 -2.98 4.49
N TYR A 8 -5.38 -2.53 5.75
CA TYR A 8 -4.29 -1.73 6.29
C TYR A 8 -3.82 -2.25 7.66
N GLY A 9 -2.53 -2.09 7.92
CA GLY A 9 -1.94 -2.30 9.22
C GLY A 9 -1.37 -1.00 9.74
N SER A 10 -1.70 -0.62 10.97
CA SER A 10 -1.30 0.65 11.55
C SER A 10 -0.98 0.51 13.03
N THR A 11 0.22 0.93 13.42
CA THR A 11 0.64 0.94 14.82
C THR A 11 0.42 2.30 15.47
N THR A 12 0.81 3.37 14.76
CA THR A 12 0.69 4.75 15.27
C THR A 12 -0.60 5.44 14.87
N GLY A 13 -1.39 4.84 13.97
CA GLY A 13 -2.60 5.42 13.43
C GLY A 13 -2.38 6.21 12.14
N ARG A 14 -1.13 6.42 11.70
CA ARG A 14 -0.86 7.25 10.53
C ARG A 14 -1.27 6.58 9.22
N THR A 15 -0.97 5.29 9.06
CA THR A 15 -1.43 4.54 7.88
C THR A 15 -2.95 4.55 7.79
N GLN A 16 -3.62 4.39 8.92
CA GLN A 16 -5.08 4.44 9.00
C GLN A 16 -5.62 5.78 8.51
N GLU A 17 -5.05 6.89 8.96
CA GLU A 17 -5.48 8.24 8.54
C GLU A 17 -5.36 8.41 7.02
N ILE A 18 -4.26 7.91 6.45
CA ILE A 18 -4.01 8.00 5.01
C ILE A 18 -5.04 7.19 4.21
N VAL A 19 -5.31 5.95 4.61
CA VAL A 19 -6.28 5.13 3.88
C VAL A 19 -7.72 5.62 4.07
N GLU A 20 -8.04 6.22 5.20
CA GLU A 20 -9.34 6.85 5.40
C GLU A 20 -9.52 8.03 4.43
N ALA A 21 -8.48 8.84 4.24
CA ALA A 21 -8.51 9.93 3.26
C ALA A 21 -8.66 9.40 1.84
N ILE A 22 -7.97 8.32 1.51
CA ILE A 22 -8.08 7.67 0.20
C ILE A 22 -9.52 7.15 -0.01
N ALA A 23 -10.07 6.47 0.98
CA ALA A 23 -11.43 5.92 0.92
C ALA A 23 -12.48 7.01 0.70
N GLU A 24 -12.33 8.13 1.39
CA GLU A 24 -13.25 9.28 1.24
C GLU A 24 -13.22 9.83 -0.18
N LYS A 25 -12.02 9.94 -0.77
CA LYS A 25 -11.86 10.48 -2.12
C LYS A 25 -12.31 9.51 -3.21
N LEU A 26 -12.11 8.23 -3.02
CA LEU A 26 -12.53 7.19 -3.97
C LEU A 26 -14.04 6.93 -3.91
N GLY A 27 -14.62 7.00 -2.72
CA GLY A 27 -15.98 6.51 -2.49
C GLY A 27 -16.00 4.98 -2.62
N ASN A 28 -17.10 4.33 -2.45
CA ASN A 28 -17.30 2.89 -2.67
C ASN A 28 -16.16 1.98 -2.13
N CYS A 29 -15.68 2.27 -0.91
CA CYS A 29 -14.62 1.52 -0.25
C CYS A 29 -15.10 0.94 1.08
N GLU A 30 -14.49 -0.18 1.46
CA GLU A 30 -14.67 -0.77 2.78
C GLU A 30 -13.29 -0.98 3.40
N LEU A 31 -13.09 -0.54 4.64
CA LEU A 31 -11.81 -0.59 5.32
C LEU A 31 -11.73 -1.76 6.29
N PHE A 32 -10.57 -2.43 6.29
CA PHE A 32 -10.27 -3.56 7.17
C PHE A 32 -8.92 -3.33 7.83
N ASP A 33 -8.92 -3.29 9.17
CA ASP A 33 -7.69 -3.35 9.94
C ASP A 33 -7.23 -4.82 9.93
N VAL A 34 -6.03 -5.09 9.40
CA VAL A 34 -5.54 -6.46 9.27
C VAL A 34 -5.31 -7.16 10.61
N ALA A 35 -5.26 -6.41 11.71
CA ALA A 35 -5.23 -6.99 13.05
C ALA A 35 -6.51 -7.78 13.36
N ASN A 36 -7.61 -7.44 12.69
CA ASN A 36 -8.93 -8.04 12.92
C ASN A 36 -9.53 -8.70 11.67
N ALA A 37 -8.91 -8.51 10.51
CA ALA A 37 -9.41 -9.05 9.24
C ALA A 37 -9.14 -10.55 9.12
N GLN A 38 -9.89 -11.18 8.23
CA GLN A 38 -9.74 -12.60 7.94
C GLN A 38 -9.47 -12.80 6.45
N LYS A 39 -8.86 -13.93 6.10
CA LYS A 39 -8.59 -14.30 4.72
C LYS A 39 -9.84 -14.22 3.84
N ASP A 40 -10.99 -14.62 4.37
CA ASP A 40 -12.25 -14.60 3.64
C ASP A 40 -12.69 -13.17 3.26
N ASP A 41 -12.20 -12.16 3.99
CA ASP A 41 -12.50 -10.76 3.66
C ASP A 41 -11.83 -10.35 2.35
N ILE A 42 -10.63 -10.86 2.07
CA ILE A 42 -9.93 -10.64 0.79
C ILE A 42 -10.77 -11.18 -0.37
N ALA A 43 -11.36 -12.36 -0.20
CA ALA A 43 -12.12 -13.03 -1.24
C ALA A 43 -13.35 -12.25 -1.70
N LYS A 44 -13.85 -11.33 -0.89
CA LYS A 44 -15.07 -10.56 -1.18
C LYS A 44 -14.90 -9.49 -2.26
N PHE A 45 -13.66 -9.14 -2.60
CA PHE A 45 -13.39 -8.00 -3.49
C PHE A 45 -12.55 -8.40 -4.69
N ASN A 46 -12.84 -7.80 -5.85
CA ASN A 46 -12.00 -7.88 -7.04
C ASN A 46 -10.98 -6.74 -7.06
N ASN A 47 -11.31 -5.61 -6.42
CA ASN A 47 -10.42 -4.46 -6.28
C ASN A 47 -9.94 -4.37 -4.84
N LEU A 48 -8.62 -4.31 -4.66
CA LEU A 48 -7.99 -4.22 -3.33
C LEU A 48 -6.98 -3.09 -3.26
N ILE A 49 -6.91 -2.45 -2.10
CA ILE A 49 -5.81 -1.58 -1.72
C ILE A 49 -5.16 -2.19 -0.50
N LEU A 50 -3.85 -2.42 -0.55
CA LEU A 50 -3.07 -2.94 0.56
C LEU A 50 -2.15 -1.84 1.06
N ALA A 51 -2.21 -1.52 2.35
CA ALA A 51 -1.45 -0.41 2.93
C ALA A 51 -0.72 -0.84 4.19
N SER A 52 0.56 -0.50 4.26
CA SER A 52 1.42 -0.80 5.41
C SER A 52 2.47 0.28 5.57
N SER A 53 2.98 0.42 6.78
CA SER A 53 4.23 1.14 7.02
C SER A 53 5.39 0.14 6.94
N THR A 54 6.61 0.68 6.81
CA THR A 54 7.83 -0.11 6.80
C THR A 54 8.48 -0.01 8.17
N TYR A 55 8.77 -1.15 8.81
CA TYR A 55 9.39 -1.20 10.12
C TYR A 55 10.78 -1.83 10.06
N GLY A 56 11.64 -1.41 10.99
CA GLY A 56 12.99 -1.93 11.08
C GLY A 56 13.74 -1.78 9.76
N ASP A 57 14.48 -2.82 9.39
CA ASP A 57 15.29 -2.85 8.18
C ASP A 57 14.51 -3.33 6.94
N GLY A 58 13.24 -2.97 6.86
CA GLY A 58 12.43 -3.26 5.68
C GLY A 58 11.33 -4.30 5.89
N ASP A 59 10.80 -4.39 7.11
CA ASP A 59 9.72 -5.33 7.43
C ASP A 59 8.34 -4.70 7.26
N LEU A 60 7.34 -5.54 7.08
CA LEU A 60 5.94 -5.11 7.14
C LEU A 60 5.58 -4.72 8.57
N GLN A 61 4.56 -3.89 8.72
CA GLN A 61 3.95 -3.62 10.02
C GLN A 61 3.51 -4.95 10.63
N SER A 62 3.65 -5.12 11.95
CA SER A 62 3.51 -6.41 12.63
C SER A 62 2.19 -7.14 12.41
N ASP A 63 1.08 -6.40 12.37
CA ASP A 63 -0.23 -7.01 12.09
C ASP A 63 -0.30 -7.56 10.67
N TRP A 64 0.37 -6.87 9.72
CA TRP A 64 0.49 -7.35 8.36
C TRP A 64 1.33 -8.61 8.26
N GLU A 65 2.41 -8.72 9.05
CA GLU A 65 3.21 -9.94 9.06
C GLU A 65 2.37 -11.15 9.47
N ASP A 66 1.57 -10.98 10.50
CA ASP A 66 0.68 -12.03 11.00
C ASP A 66 -0.41 -12.37 9.98
N PHE A 67 -1.02 -11.36 9.39
CA PHE A 67 -2.08 -11.56 8.41
C PHE A 67 -1.54 -12.22 7.14
N ALA A 68 -0.40 -11.73 6.63
CA ALA A 68 0.24 -12.25 5.42
C ALA A 68 0.65 -13.71 5.57
N ALA A 69 0.99 -14.16 6.78
CA ALA A 69 1.36 -15.54 7.05
C ALA A 69 0.23 -16.53 6.75
N ASN A 70 -1.02 -16.06 6.73
CA ASN A 70 -2.19 -16.87 6.43
C ASN A 70 -2.65 -16.75 4.98
N LEU A 71 -1.95 -15.95 4.17
CA LEU A 71 -2.30 -15.70 2.77
C LEU A 71 -1.27 -16.31 1.84
N SER A 72 -1.68 -16.54 0.60
CA SER A 72 -0.79 -16.96 -0.49
C SER A 72 -1.07 -16.14 -1.73
N ALA A 73 -0.21 -16.25 -2.74
CA ALA A 73 -0.41 -15.58 -4.02
C ALA A 73 -1.74 -15.94 -4.68
N ASP A 74 -2.23 -17.17 -4.46
CA ASP A 74 -3.49 -17.63 -5.03
C ASP A 74 -4.70 -16.85 -4.51
N ASP A 75 -4.62 -16.30 -3.30
CA ASP A 75 -5.71 -15.49 -2.74
C ASP A 75 -5.94 -14.20 -3.52
N PHE A 76 -4.95 -13.78 -4.30
CA PHE A 76 -4.98 -12.56 -5.10
C PHE A 76 -5.18 -12.81 -6.60
N SER A 77 -5.33 -14.06 -7.03
CA SER A 77 -5.47 -14.39 -8.44
C SER A 77 -6.70 -13.73 -9.07
N GLY A 78 -6.49 -13.09 -10.22
CA GLY A 78 -7.56 -12.43 -10.97
C GLY A 78 -8.03 -11.10 -10.39
N LYS A 79 -7.40 -10.62 -9.34
CA LYS A 79 -7.74 -9.36 -8.68
C LYS A 79 -6.89 -8.21 -9.20
N ILE A 80 -7.39 -7.00 -8.97
CA ILE A 80 -6.62 -5.77 -9.21
C ILE A 80 -6.22 -5.22 -7.86
N VAL A 81 -4.92 -5.00 -7.67
CA VAL A 81 -4.34 -4.60 -6.39
C VAL A 81 -3.52 -3.32 -6.55
N ALA A 82 -3.81 -2.34 -5.70
CA ALA A 82 -3.00 -1.14 -5.56
C ALA A 82 -2.38 -1.15 -4.16
N ILE A 83 -1.18 -0.58 -4.03
CA ILE A 83 -0.40 -0.65 -2.80
C ILE A 83 -0.04 0.75 -2.31
N VAL A 84 -0.13 0.95 -0.99
CA VAL A 84 0.30 2.18 -0.34
C VAL A 84 1.33 1.81 0.73
N GLY A 85 2.49 2.42 0.66
CA GLY A 85 3.55 2.17 1.62
C GLY A 85 4.04 3.45 2.27
N LEU A 86 4.27 3.40 3.58
CA LEU A 86 4.90 4.48 4.33
C LEU A 86 6.34 4.10 4.67
N GLY A 87 7.21 5.10 4.66
CA GLY A 87 8.61 4.92 5.01
C GLY A 87 9.26 6.23 5.42
N ASP A 88 10.52 6.14 5.84
CA ASP A 88 11.35 7.25 6.28
C ASP A 88 12.64 7.23 5.46
N GLN A 89 12.71 8.08 4.43
CA GLN A 89 13.85 8.08 3.50
C GLN A 89 15.15 8.59 4.15
N ASP A 90 15.04 9.30 5.25
CA ASP A 90 16.22 9.84 5.94
C ASP A 90 16.73 8.84 6.99
N GLY A 91 15.87 8.35 7.85
CA GLY A 91 16.22 7.40 8.90
C GLY A 91 16.43 5.97 8.42
N TYR A 92 15.79 5.56 7.33
CA TYR A 92 15.83 4.21 6.78
C TYR A 92 16.03 4.24 5.26
N SER A 93 17.10 4.90 4.83
CA SER A 93 17.40 5.14 3.41
C SER A 93 17.61 3.86 2.60
N ASP A 94 18.11 2.80 3.22
CA ASP A 94 18.41 1.52 2.55
C ASP A 94 17.19 0.61 2.42
N SER A 95 16.07 1.00 3.03
CA SER A 95 14.85 0.18 3.05
C SER A 95 13.58 1.02 2.88
N PHE A 96 13.70 2.16 2.18
CA PHE A 96 12.60 3.10 2.02
C PHE A 96 11.39 2.45 1.36
N CYS A 97 10.26 2.43 2.08
CA CYS A 97 9.00 1.85 1.61
C CYS A 97 9.14 0.41 1.08
N ASP A 98 10.01 -0.40 1.69
CA ASP A 98 10.18 -1.80 1.33
C ASP A 98 8.87 -2.59 1.44
N CYS A 99 7.94 -2.15 2.30
CA CYS A 99 6.63 -2.76 2.43
C CYS A 99 5.88 -2.85 1.10
N ILE A 100 6.08 -1.89 0.19
CA ILE A 100 5.47 -1.93 -1.14
C ILE A 100 5.93 -3.18 -1.90
N GLY A 101 7.22 -3.46 -1.90
CA GLY A 101 7.76 -4.64 -2.56
C GLY A 101 7.31 -5.94 -1.94
N LEU A 102 7.23 -5.97 -0.61
CA LEU A 102 6.76 -7.16 0.12
C LEU A 102 5.30 -7.46 -0.18
N LEU A 103 4.46 -6.44 -0.21
CA LEU A 103 3.04 -6.60 -0.54
C LEU A 103 2.84 -6.97 -2.01
N ALA A 104 3.64 -6.39 -2.91
CA ALA A 104 3.60 -6.76 -4.33
C ALA A 104 3.98 -8.22 -4.54
N ASP A 105 4.97 -8.72 -3.83
CA ASP A 105 5.37 -10.12 -3.90
C ASP A 105 4.28 -11.05 -3.36
N LEU A 106 3.61 -10.65 -2.28
CA LEU A 106 2.47 -11.39 -1.75
C LEU A 106 1.34 -11.48 -2.79
N ALA A 107 1.05 -10.38 -3.47
CA ALA A 107 -0.02 -10.26 -4.45
C ALA A 107 0.45 -10.52 -5.89
N GLN A 108 1.52 -11.29 -6.08
CA GLN A 108 2.14 -11.48 -7.40
C GLN A 108 1.22 -12.05 -8.47
N ASN A 109 0.16 -12.75 -8.09
CA ASN A 109 -0.82 -13.28 -9.04
C ASN A 109 -1.92 -12.27 -9.40
N ALA A 110 -1.90 -11.09 -8.81
CA ALA A 110 -2.83 -10.02 -9.15
C ALA A 110 -2.25 -9.10 -10.24
N THR A 111 -3.10 -8.25 -10.79
CA THR A 111 -2.65 -7.14 -11.62
C THR A 111 -2.36 -5.96 -10.67
N ILE A 112 -1.11 -5.53 -10.63
CA ILE A 112 -0.69 -4.41 -9.76
C ILE A 112 -0.90 -3.11 -10.52
N VAL A 113 -1.70 -2.21 -9.93
CA VAL A 113 -2.00 -0.88 -10.48
C VAL A 113 -1.57 0.20 -9.48
N GLY A 114 -1.71 1.47 -9.85
CA GLY A 114 -1.36 2.58 -8.99
C GLY A 114 0.14 2.77 -8.83
N ARG A 115 0.93 2.39 -9.84
CA ARG A 115 2.39 2.61 -9.84
C ARG A 115 2.69 4.09 -9.92
N THR A 116 3.77 4.53 -9.28
CA THR A 116 4.15 5.93 -9.25
C THR A 116 5.61 6.12 -9.64
N LYS A 117 5.92 7.31 -10.13
CA LYS A 117 7.29 7.66 -10.51
C LYS A 117 8.15 7.90 -9.26
N ASN A 118 9.44 7.57 -9.37
CA ASN A 118 10.41 7.91 -8.34
C ASN A 118 10.88 9.36 -8.55
N GLU A 119 10.05 10.31 -8.14
CA GLU A 119 10.34 11.73 -8.25
C GLU A 119 10.10 12.43 -6.90
N GLY A 120 11.04 13.26 -6.48
CA GLY A 120 10.91 14.01 -5.23
C GLY A 120 11.31 13.24 -3.98
N TYR A 121 12.00 12.11 -4.13
CA TYR A 121 12.52 11.30 -3.04
C TYR A 121 14.04 11.25 -3.08
N ASP A 122 14.67 11.07 -1.91
CA ASP A 122 16.11 10.93 -1.77
C ASP A 122 16.40 9.77 -0.79
N PHE A 123 16.68 8.60 -1.33
CA PHE A 123 16.98 7.39 -0.56
C PHE A 123 17.98 6.53 -1.32
N ALA A 124 18.60 5.57 -0.63
CA ALA A 124 19.60 4.69 -1.25
C ALA A 124 18.98 3.51 -1.98
N GLU A 125 18.08 2.78 -1.32
CA GLU A 125 17.46 1.56 -1.87
C GLU A 125 16.01 1.40 -1.44
N SER A 126 15.21 0.76 -2.31
CA SER A 126 13.84 0.37 -1.98
C SER A 126 13.45 -0.89 -2.73
N LYS A 127 12.89 -1.87 -2.02
CA LYS A 127 12.29 -3.07 -2.63
C LYS A 127 10.99 -2.73 -3.37
N GLY A 128 10.39 -1.58 -3.07
CA GLY A 128 9.18 -1.10 -3.74
C GLY A 128 9.45 -0.48 -5.11
N LEU A 129 10.72 -0.22 -5.43
CA LEU A 129 11.13 0.39 -6.68
C LEU A 129 11.59 -0.69 -7.66
N ARG A 130 10.91 -0.80 -8.79
CA ARG A 130 11.26 -1.77 -9.85
C ARG A 130 11.11 -1.12 -11.22
N ASP A 131 12.11 -1.31 -12.05
CA ASP A 131 12.17 -0.71 -13.40
C ASP A 131 11.99 0.81 -13.38
N GLY A 132 12.53 1.46 -12.34
CA GLY A 132 12.55 2.92 -12.23
C GLY A 132 11.29 3.54 -11.65
N GLU A 133 10.29 2.74 -11.25
CA GLU A 133 9.08 3.25 -10.63
C GLU A 133 8.68 2.45 -9.38
N PHE A 134 7.94 3.10 -8.48
CA PHE A 134 7.36 2.41 -7.34
C PHE A 134 6.15 1.58 -7.78
N LEU A 135 6.02 0.40 -7.19
CA LEU A 135 4.87 -0.48 -7.42
C LEU A 135 3.60 -0.04 -6.67
N GLY A 136 3.61 1.15 -6.11
CA GLY A 136 2.50 1.73 -5.38
C GLY A 136 2.74 3.18 -5.04
N LEU A 137 1.98 3.69 -4.08
CA LEU A 137 2.13 5.05 -3.56
C LEU A 137 3.11 5.04 -2.38
N ALA A 138 4.25 5.69 -2.54
CA ALA A 138 5.25 5.83 -1.49
C ALA A 138 5.03 7.15 -0.73
N ILE A 139 4.79 7.05 0.57
CA ILE A 139 4.55 8.20 1.45
C ILE A 139 5.66 8.29 2.49
N ASP A 140 6.27 9.47 2.61
CA ASP A 140 7.22 9.78 3.66
C ASP A 140 6.67 10.92 4.51
N ASP A 141 5.95 10.55 5.54
CA ASP A 141 5.30 11.52 6.42
C ASP A 141 6.25 12.08 7.49
N ASP A 142 7.39 11.42 7.70
CA ASP A 142 8.41 11.88 8.65
C ASP A 142 9.21 13.06 8.11
N ASN A 143 9.53 13.04 6.81
CA ASN A 143 10.39 14.05 6.18
C ASN A 143 9.64 14.94 5.18
N GLN A 144 8.55 14.46 4.63
CA GLN A 144 7.80 15.14 3.55
C GLN A 144 6.29 15.18 3.81
N SER A 145 5.90 15.43 5.06
CA SER A 145 4.48 15.51 5.43
C SER A 145 3.71 16.56 4.64
N ASP A 146 4.37 17.61 4.19
CA ASP A 146 3.79 18.67 3.37
C ASP A 146 3.40 18.19 1.96
N LEU A 147 3.97 17.08 1.49
CA LEU A 147 3.68 16.51 0.17
C LEU A 147 2.65 15.39 0.22
N THR A 148 2.32 14.88 1.39
CA THR A 148 1.44 13.71 1.54
C THR A 148 0.07 13.92 0.92
N ALA A 149 -0.60 15.02 1.23
CA ALA A 149 -1.94 15.30 0.71
C ALA A 149 -1.98 15.37 -0.82
N GLU A 150 -1.01 16.03 -1.44
CA GLU A 150 -0.90 16.14 -2.88
C GLU A 150 -0.65 14.79 -3.54
N ARG A 151 0.26 13.99 -2.95
CA ARG A 151 0.57 12.64 -3.45
C ARG A 151 -0.66 11.73 -3.40
N VAL A 152 -1.41 11.78 -2.31
CA VAL A 152 -2.66 11.02 -2.17
C VAL A 152 -3.67 11.45 -3.22
N GLU A 153 -3.87 12.74 -3.38
CA GLU A 153 -4.86 13.28 -4.34
C GLU A 153 -4.56 12.86 -5.77
N LYS A 154 -3.31 13.00 -6.21
CA LYS A 154 -2.88 12.60 -7.54
C LYS A 154 -3.01 11.10 -7.76
N TRP A 155 -2.63 10.33 -6.76
CA TRP A 155 -2.71 8.87 -6.84
C TRP A 155 -4.14 8.37 -6.97
N VAL A 156 -5.06 8.96 -6.20
CA VAL A 156 -6.48 8.61 -6.26
C VAL A 156 -7.02 8.80 -7.68
N GLU A 157 -6.66 9.89 -8.35
CA GLU A 157 -7.09 10.15 -9.73
C GLU A 157 -6.57 9.05 -10.69
N VAL A 158 -5.35 8.57 -10.47
CA VAL A 158 -4.77 7.50 -11.28
C VAL A 158 -5.52 6.18 -11.07
N VAL A 159 -5.68 5.76 -9.82
CA VAL A 159 -6.27 4.44 -9.54
C VAL A 159 -7.76 4.37 -9.88
N LYS A 160 -8.47 5.49 -9.85
CA LYS A 160 -9.87 5.52 -10.31
C LYS A 160 -10.03 4.98 -11.73
N GLY A 161 -9.05 5.24 -12.58
CA GLY A 161 -9.08 4.78 -13.98
C GLY A 161 -8.53 3.38 -14.18
N GLU A 162 -7.94 2.78 -13.14
CA GLU A 162 -7.26 1.48 -13.24
C GLU A 162 -8.02 0.33 -12.56
N PHE A 163 -8.89 0.61 -11.61
CA PHE A 163 -9.75 -0.39 -10.99
C PHE A 163 -10.90 -0.81 -11.92
N LYS A 164 -11.46 -1.99 -11.66
CA LYS A 164 -12.62 -2.51 -12.38
C LYS A 164 -13.90 -1.77 -12.04
#